data_dca7f999cca8c7aea2c9e9f9926736ae
#
_entry.id   dca7f999cca8c7aea2c9e9f9926736ae
#
_cell.length_a   1.000
_cell.length_b   1.000
_cell.length_c   1.000
_cell.angle_alpha   90.00
_cell.angle_beta   90.00
_cell.angle_gamma   90.00
#
_symmetry.space_group_name_H-M   'P 1'
#
loop_
_entity.id
_entity.type
_entity.pdbx_description
1 polymer ?
#
loop_
_entity_poly.entity_id
_entity_poly.type
_entity_poly.pdbx_seq_one_letter_code
_entity_poly.pdbx_strand_id
1 'polypeptide(L)'
;FMLMWDNAYCIHEFDCDYVEFPDIISLCAKYGNADMVYEFASTSKVTFPGAGVGVMASSADNIAYFSKLINIQTIGFDKINQLRHVLFLKDKAHTLALMKQHAAILAPKFHAVLDALDKEIAPLGIADYKRPVGGYFVSVDVMPGYAKRTLALCKEAGVTMTGAGATFPYGKDPQDSNIRIAPSLPPVEELEKAMEVFCVCLRMAALEQLLQE
;
A
#
# COMPACT_ATOMS: atom_id res chain seq x y z
N PHE A 1 12.92 10.56 -18.87
CA PHE A 1 12.37 10.44 -17.50
C PHE A 1 13.26 9.55 -16.66
N MET A 2 13.12 9.63 -15.34
CA MET A 2 13.75 8.74 -14.37
C MET A 2 12.66 7.91 -13.71
N LEU A 3 12.94 6.65 -13.42
CA LEU A 3 12.02 5.74 -12.74
C LEU A 3 12.46 5.57 -11.29
N MET A 4 11.59 5.99 -10.37
CA MET A 4 11.71 5.67 -8.95
C MET A 4 10.78 4.50 -8.64
N TRP A 5 11.35 3.32 -8.41
CA TRP A 5 10.63 2.11 -8.09
C TRP A 5 10.60 1.92 -6.57
N ASP A 6 9.47 2.28 -5.96
CA ASP A 6 9.25 2.02 -4.53
C ASP A 6 8.74 0.58 -4.35
N ASN A 7 9.63 -0.31 -3.88
CA ASN A 7 9.39 -1.73 -3.72
C ASN A 7 9.18 -2.14 -2.24
N ALA A 8 8.55 -1.25 -1.47
CA ALA A 8 8.37 -1.45 -0.03
C ALA A 8 7.44 -2.63 0.33
N TYR A 9 6.62 -3.10 -0.60
CA TYR A 9 5.62 -4.15 -0.37
C TYR A 9 5.87 -5.45 -1.14
N CYS A 10 7.07 -5.67 -1.64
CA CYS A 10 7.42 -6.78 -2.53
C CYS A 10 7.30 -8.19 -1.94
N ILE A 11 7.02 -8.34 -0.65
CA ILE A 11 6.89 -9.62 0.06
C ILE A 11 5.65 -9.65 0.97
N HIS A 12 4.60 -8.92 0.60
CA HIS A 12 3.43 -8.72 1.47
C HIS A 12 2.18 -9.41 0.92
N GLU A 13 2.36 -10.54 0.26
CA GLU A 13 1.26 -11.38 -0.19
C GLU A 13 0.51 -11.96 1.02
N PHE A 14 -0.82 -11.99 0.95
CA PHE A 14 -1.68 -12.59 1.98
C PHE A 14 -2.67 -13.63 1.41
N ASP A 15 -2.99 -13.57 0.11
CA ASP A 15 -3.92 -14.48 -0.56
C ASP A 15 -3.26 -15.35 -1.65
N CYS A 16 -1.94 -15.27 -1.79
CA CYS A 16 -1.20 -16.11 -2.73
C CYS A 16 0.19 -16.44 -2.19
N ASP A 17 0.89 -17.35 -2.87
CA ASP A 17 2.31 -17.59 -2.62
C ASP A 17 3.15 -16.41 -3.08
N TYR A 18 4.38 -16.30 -2.56
CA TYR A 18 5.33 -15.28 -2.94
C TYR A 18 5.49 -15.17 -4.46
N VAL A 19 5.33 -13.96 -4.97
CA VAL A 19 5.53 -13.62 -6.39
C VAL A 19 6.82 -12.84 -6.54
N GLU A 20 7.76 -13.37 -7.32
CA GLU A 20 9.01 -12.67 -7.58
C GLU A 20 8.78 -11.52 -8.56
N PHE A 21 9.12 -10.30 -8.12
CA PHE A 21 9.07 -9.12 -8.98
C PHE A 21 10.18 -9.17 -10.04
N PRO A 22 9.95 -8.59 -11.22
CA PRO A 22 10.99 -8.46 -12.24
C PRO A 22 12.19 -7.67 -11.71
N ASP A 23 13.41 -8.12 -12.02
CA ASP A 23 14.62 -7.32 -11.81
C ASP A 23 14.61 -6.13 -12.79
N ILE A 24 14.05 -5.02 -12.30
CA ILE A 24 13.86 -3.81 -13.12
C ILE A 24 15.19 -3.18 -13.54
N ILE A 25 16.24 -3.32 -12.72
CA ILE A 25 17.56 -2.76 -13.01
C ILE A 25 18.19 -3.50 -14.18
N SER A 26 18.22 -4.84 -14.11
CA SER A 26 18.72 -5.68 -15.21
C SER A 26 17.87 -5.52 -16.47
N LEU A 27 16.55 -5.37 -16.33
CA LEU A 27 15.67 -5.13 -17.47
C LEU A 27 15.99 -3.82 -18.18
N CYS A 28 16.14 -2.72 -17.43
CA CYS A 28 16.53 -1.42 -18.00
C CYS A 28 17.92 -1.46 -18.62
N ALA A 29 18.89 -2.12 -17.99
CA ALA A 29 20.24 -2.30 -18.53
C ALA A 29 20.24 -3.04 -19.87
N LYS A 30 19.41 -4.07 -20.02
CA LYS A 30 19.23 -4.82 -21.27
C LYS A 30 18.80 -3.94 -22.45
N TYR A 31 18.07 -2.87 -22.19
CA TYR A 31 17.62 -1.90 -23.19
C TYR A 31 18.48 -0.63 -23.26
N GLY A 32 19.69 -0.65 -22.69
CA GLY A 32 20.63 0.47 -22.72
C GLY A 32 20.27 1.64 -21.79
N ASN A 33 19.39 1.42 -20.82
CA ASN A 33 18.86 2.45 -19.91
C ASN A 33 19.20 2.17 -18.44
N ALA A 34 20.40 1.64 -18.16
CA ALA A 34 20.81 1.24 -16.82
C ALA A 34 20.68 2.35 -15.76
N ASP A 35 20.97 3.60 -16.16
CA ASP A 35 20.99 4.75 -15.25
C ASP A 35 19.61 5.37 -15.01
N MET A 36 18.57 4.82 -15.62
CA MET A 36 17.22 5.36 -15.57
C MET A 36 16.45 4.99 -14.30
N VAL A 37 16.89 3.94 -13.59
CA VAL A 37 16.17 3.32 -12.48
C VAL A 37 16.86 3.55 -11.15
N TYR A 38 16.05 3.93 -10.19
CA TYR A 38 16.36 3.90 -8.76
C TYR A 38 15.31 3.03 -8.06
N GLU A 39 15.71 1.90 -7.52
CA GLU A 39 14.85 1.01 -6.76
C GLU A 39 15.07 1.23 -5.26
N PHE A 40 13.97 1.34 -4.51
CA PHE A 40 13.97 1.55 -3.08
C PHE A 40 13.18 0.45 -2.39
N ALA A 41 13.72 -0.06 -1.28
CA ALA A 41 13.01 -0.97 -0.41
C ALA A 41 13.33 -0.68 1.06
N SER A 42 12.52 -1.18 1.98
CA SER A 42 12.78 -1.06 3.41
C SER A 42 12.17 -2.21 4.20
N THR A 43 12.70 -2.43 5.39
CA THR A 43 12.14 -3.39 6.35
C THR A 43 11.07 -2.77 7.26
N SER A 44 10.66 -1.52 7.03
CA SER A 44 9.72 -0.80 7.91
C SER A 44 8.36 -1.47 8.07
N LYS A 45 7.94 -2.24 7.05
CA LYS A 45 6.69 -3.01 7.07
C LYS A 45 6.90 -4.50 7.37
N VAL A 46 8.17 -4.92 7.48
CA VAL A 46 8.57 -6.32 7.75
C VAL A 46 8.95 -6.51 9.21
N THR A 47 9.64 -5.52 9.81
CA THR A 47 10.11 -5.55 11.20
C THR A 47 9.48 -4.42 12.03
N PHE A 48 10.20 -3.31 12.25
CA PHE A 48 9.75 -2.20 13.09
C PHE A 48 9.73 -0.89 12.31
N PRO A 49 8.59 -0.18 12.25
CA PRO A 49 8.57 1.17 11.74
C PRO A 49 9.44 2.08 12.61
N GLY A 50 10.21 2.97 11.94
CA GLY A 50 11.14 3.86 12.63
C GLY A 50 12.48 3.23 13.07
N ALA A 51 12.58 1.91 13.08
CA ALA A 51 13.82 1.17 13.35
C ALA A 51 14.18 0.19 12.21
N GLY A 52 13.62 0.41 11.03
CA GLY A 52 13.90 -0.38 9.84
C GLY A 52 15.26 -0.07 9.21
N VAL A 53 15.61 -0.87 8.21
CA VAL A 53 16.74 -0.65 7.30
C VAL A 53 16.16 -0.31 5.92
N GLY A 54 16.57 0.82 5.36
CA GLY A 54 16.27 1.21 3.98
C GLY A 54 17.42 0.84 3.05
N VAL A 55 17.11 0.53 1.81
CA VAL A 55 18.09 0.24 0.76
C VAL A 55 17.71 0.95 -0.53
N MET A 56 18.71 1.40 -1.26
CA MET A 56 18.59 1.89 -2.64
C MET A 56 19.48 1.04 -3.53
N ALA A 57 18.93 0.63 -4.66
CA ALA A 57 19.67 -0.04 -5.73
C ALA A 57 19.53 0.75 -7.05
N SER A 58 20.59 0.75 -7.85
CA SER A 58 20.63 1.40 -9.16
C SER A 58 21.88 0.92 -9.94
N SER A 59 22.18 1.54 -11.08
CA SER A 59 23.44 1.32 -11.79
C SER A 59 24.65 1.66 -10.93
N ALA A 60 25.82 1.11 -11.29
CA ALA A 60 27.08 1.37 -10.57
C ALA A 60 27.43 2.87 -10.56
N ASP A 61 27.18 3.58 -11.66
CA ASP A 61 27.48 5.01 -11.78
C ASP A 61 26.55 5.85 -10.88
N ASN A 62 25.26 5.53 -10.84
CA ASN A 62 24.32 6.17 -9.95
C ASN A 62 24.69 5.92 -8.46
N ILE A 63 25.03 4.69 -8.10
CA ILE A 63 25.45 4.35 -6.74
C ILE A 63 26.75 5.09 -6.39
N ALA A 64 27.73 5.16 -7.29
CA ALA A 64 28.96 5.91 -7.07
C ALA A 64 28.70 7.42 -6.85
N TYR A 65 27.75 8.00 -7.58
CA TYR A 65 27.33 9.39 -7.39
C TYR A 65 26.68 9.60 -6.01
N PHE A 66 25.65 8.81 -5.68
CA PHE A 66 24.94 8.95 -4.41
C PHE A 66 25.81 8.62 -3.19
N SER A 67 26.74 7.69 -3.30
CA SER A 67 27.67 7.39 -2.22
C SER A 67 28.52 8.61 -1.82
N LYS A 68 28.91 9.45 -2.79
CA LYS A 68 29.63 10.70 -2.49
C LYS A 68 28.76 11.67 -1.68
N LEU A 69 27.46 11.80 -2.03
CA LEU A 69 26.54 12.66 -1.30
C LEU A 69 26.25 12.13 0.11
N ILE A 70 26.00 10.83 0.23
CA ILE A 70 25.74 10.16 1.52
C ILE A 70 26.93 10.30 2.45
N ASN A 71 28.16 10.17 1.95
CA ASN A 71 29.39 10.32 2.76
C ASN A 71 29.59 11.73 3.33
N ILE A 72 28.90 12.74 2.78
CA ILE A 72 28.87 14.10 3.37
C ILE A 72 27.85 14.16 4.50
N GLN A 73 26.74 13.42 4.40
CA GLN A 73 25.67 13.42 5.39
C GLN A 73 26.00 12.55 6.61
N THR A 74 26.66 11.42 6.41
CA THR A 74 26.99 10.45 7.45
C THR A 74 28.29 9.70 7.14
N ILE A 75 29.10 9.43 8.16
CA ILE A 75 30.30 8.58 8.05
C ILE A 75 29.90 7.10 7.91
N GLY A 76 28.75 6.72 8.43
CA GLY A 76 28.23 5.35 8.37
C GLY A 76 26.83 5.26 8.94
N PHE A 77 26.14 4.19 8.53
CA PHE A 77 24.78 3.87 9.02
C PHE A 77 24.86 3.11 10.35
N ASP A 78 23.70 3.03 11.05
CA ASP A 78 23.55 2.28 12.30
C ASP A 78 23.83 0.78 12.09
N LYS A 79 25.07 0.38 12.36
CA LYS A 79 25.53 -1.01 12.21
C LYS A 79 24.92 -1.97 13.23
N ILE A 80 24.56 -1.46 14.41
CA ILE A 80 23.89 -2.26 15.44
C ILE A 80 22.49 -2.64 14.94
N ASN A 81 21.76 -1.68 14.38
CA ASN A 81 20.44 -1.97 13.80
C ASN A 81 20.53 -2.90 12.59
N GLN A 82 21.51 -2.73 11.71
CA GLN A 82 21.77 -3.66 10.62
C GLN A 82 22.04 -5.09 11.12
N LEU A 83 22.89 -5.24 12.14
CA LEU A 83 23.19 -6.54 12.75
C LEU A 83 21.93 -7.18 13.37
N ARG A 84 21.09 -6.39 14.04
CA ARG A 84 19.79 -6.89 14.55
C ARG A 84 18.94 -7.49 13.44
N HIS A 85 18.84 -6.81 12.29
CA HIS A 85 18.07 -7.30 11.13
C HIS A 85 18.70 -8.58 10.56
N VAL A 86 20.02 -8.64 10.42
CA VAL A 86 20.73 -9.84 9.94
C VAL A 86 20.46 -11.04 10.86
N LEU A 87 20.54 -10.83 12.17
CA LEU A 87 20.32 -11.91 13.15
C LEU A 87 18.84 -12.34 13.21
N PHE A 88 17.90 -11.42 12.99
CA PHE A 88 16.48 -11.69 13.04
C PHE A 88 15.95 -12.30 11.74
N LEU A 89 16.26 -11.67 10.60
CA LEU A 89 15.75 -12.10 9.28
C LEU A 89 16.51 -13.30 8.71
N LYS A 90 17.79 -13.45 9.06
CA LYS A 90 18.72 -14.52 8.66
C LYS A 90 18.92 -14.64 7.15
N ASP A 91 17.89 -15.12 6.43
CA ASP A 91 17.90 -15.39 5.00
C ASP A 91 16.50 -15.16 4.37
N LYS A 92 16.42 -15.32 3.04
CA LYS A 92 15.17 -15.16 2.27
C LYS A 92 14.08 -16.13 2.77
N ALA A 93 14.42 -17.38 3.02
CA ALA A 93 13.44 -18.39 3.43
C ALA A 93 12.82 -18.05 4.79
N HIS A 94 13.66 -17.62 5.75
CA HIS A 94 13.19 -17.21 7.06
C HIS A 94 12.35 -15.93 7.01
N THR A 95 12.74 -14.97 6.19
CA THR A 95 11.97 -13.75 5.95
C THR A 95 10.59 -14.06 5.35
N LEU A 96 10.52 -14.92 4.33
CA LEU A 96 9.24 -15.33 3.74
C LEU A 96 8.36 -16.10 4.73
N ALA A 97 8.97 -16.94 5.59
CA ALA A 97 8.23 -17.62 6.66
C ALA A 97 7.64 -16.62 7.69
N LEU A 98 8.37 -15.57 8.05
CA LEU A 98 7.87 -14.47 8.87
C LEU A 98 6.71 -13.75 8.19
N MET A 99 6.83 -13.46 6.90
CA MET A 99 5.77 -12.78 6.15
C MET A 99 4.49 -13.61 6.02
N LYS A 100 4.58 -14.94 5.97
CA LYS A 100 3.42 -15.83 6.07
C LYS A 100 2.68 -15.72 7.40
N GLN A 101 3.39 -15.44 8.50
CA GLN A 101 2.74 -15.16 9.80
C GLN A 101 2.02 -13.80 9.78
N HIS A 102 2.62 -12.78 9.15
CA HIS A 102 1.95 -11.49 8.93
C HIS A 102 0.69 -11.66 8.05
N ALA A 103 0.79 -12.45 6.98
CA ALA A 103 -0.33 -12.74 6.10
C ALA A 103 -1.50 -13.38 6.86
N ALA A 104 -1.24 -14.32 7.76
CA ALA A 104 -2.29 -14.95 8.58
C ALA A 104 -3.05 -13.95 9.48
N ILE A 105 -2.42 -12.82 9.85
CA ILE A 105 -3.07 -11.74 10.60
C ILE A 105 -3.82 -10.78 9.67
N LEU A 106 -3.29 -10.53 8.48
CA LEU A 106 -3.83 -9.54 7.54
C LEU A 106 -4.96 -10.09 6.68
N ALA A 107 -4.86 -11.31 6.18
CA ALA A 107 -5.83 -11.89 5.28
C ALA A 107 -7.28 -11.81 5.77
N PRO A 108 -7.62 -12.18 7.04
CA PRO A 108 -8.98 -12.07 7.54
C PRO A 108 -9.51 -10.63 7.50
N LYS A 109 -8.65 -9.64 7.71
CA LYS A 109 -9.01 -8.21 7.69
C LYS A 109 -9.32 -7.74 6.27
N PHE A 110 -8.55 -8.18 5.29
CA PHE A 110 -8.80 -7.88 3.89
C PHE A 110 -10.07 -8.58 3.38
N HIS A 111 -10.28 -9.84 3.79
CA HIS A 111 -11.49 -10.58 3.45
C HIS A 111 -12.74 -9.86 4.00
N ALA A 112 -12.73 -9.41 5.25
CA ALA A 112 -13.85 -8.65 5.82
C ALA A 112 -14.22 -7.42 4.99
N VAL A 113 -13.23 -6.68 4.48
CA VAL A 113 -13.48 -5.53 3.59
C VAL A 113 -14.02 -5.97 2.24
N LEU A 114 -13.37 -6.94 1.60
CA LEU A 114 -13.72 -7.38 0.25
C LEU A 114 -15.09 -8.07 0.21
N ASP A 115 -15.40 -8.90 1.21
CA ASP A 115 -16.68 -9.59 1.31
C ASP A 115 -17.85 -8.61 1.54
N ALA A 116 -17.62 -7.56 2.33
CA ALA A 116 -18.61 -6.48 2.49
C ALA A 116 -18.84 -5.73 1.18
N LEU A 117 -17.79 -5.40 0.43
CA LEU A 117 -17.91 -4.74 -0.87
C LEU A 117 -18.60 -5.64 -1.89
N ASP A 118 -18.24 -6.92 -1.97
CA ASP A 118 -18.85 -7.88 -2.88
C ASP A 118 -20.35 -8.06 -2.61
N LYS A 119 -20.73 -8.14 -1.34
CA LYS A 119 -22.11 -8.36 -0.93
C LYS A 119 -22.98 -7.13 -1.11
N GLU A 120 -22.48 -5.96 -0.67
CA GLU A 120 -23.31 -4.76 -0.49
C GLU A 120 -23.17 -3.74 -1.63
N ILE A 121 -22.06 -3.73 -2.36
CA ILE A 121 -21.72 -2.69 -3.33
C ILE A 121 -21.66 -3.23 -4.76
N ALA A 122 -20.98 -4.36 -4.97
CA ALA A 122 -20.82 -4.94 -6.31
C ALA A 122 -22.14 -5.12 -7.08
N PRO A 123 -23.26 -5.59 -6.46
CA PRO A 123 -24.52 -5.76 -7.16
C PRO A 123 -25.16 -4.45 -7.64
N LEU A 124 -24.75 -3.32 -7.07
CA LEU A 124 -25.33 -2.01 -7.37
C LEU A 124 -24.60 -1.27 -8.50
N GLY A 125 -23.35 -1.66 -8.82
CA GLY A 125 -22.55 -1.01 -9.86
C GLY A 125 -22.20 0.46 -9.56
N ILE A 126 -22.17 0.87 -8.29
CA ILE A 126 -21.89 2.25 -7.84
C ILE A 126 -20.44 2.49 -7.46
N ALA A 127 -19.61 1.45 -7.49
CA ALA A 127 -18.16 1.56 -7.30
C ALA A 127 -17.45 0.37 -7.95
N ASP A 128 -16.21 0.61 -8.34
CA ASP A 128 -15.26 -0.41 -8.77
C ASP A 128 -14.14 -0.57 -7.74
N TYR A 129 -13.63 -1.79 -7.57
CA TYR A 129 -12.48 -2.06 -6.72
C TYR A 129 -11.72 -3.28 -7.22
N LYS A 130 -10.40 -3.25 -7.03
CA LYS A 130 -9.57 -4.42 -7.33
C LYS A 130 -9.40 -5.25 -6.06
N ARG A 131 -9.41 -6.57 -6.20
CA ARG A 131 -9.10 -7.50 -5.12
C ARG A 131 -7.59 -7.65 -5.01
N PRO A 132 -6.91 -7.01 -4.05
CA PRO A 132 -5.48 -7.19 -3.87
C PRO A 132 -5.21 -8.58 -3.29
N VAL A 133 -4.11 -9.19 -3.72
CA VAL A 133 -3.58 -10.45 -3.17
C VAL A 133 -2.42 -10.20 -2.19
N GLY A 134 -2.07 -8.93 -1.98
CA GLY A 134 -0.99 -8.47 -1.10
C GLY A 134 -1.05 -6.98 -0.84
N GLY A 135 -0.14 -6.49 -0.01
CA GLY A 135 -0.05 -5.07 0.36
C GLY A 135 -0.88 -4.71 1.59
N TYR A 136 -1.21 -3.41 1.72
CA TYR A 136 -1.83 -2.84 2.92
C TYR A 136 -3.12 -2.07 2.64
N PHE A 137 -3.58 -2.02 1.38
CA PHE A 137 -4.68 -1.15 0.98
C PHE A 137 -5.63 -1.84 0.02
N VAL A 138 -6.91 -1.49 0.13
CA VAL A 138 -7.92 -1.73 -0.90
C VAL A 138 -8.25 -0.37 -1.53
N SER A 139 -8.12 -0.27 -2.86
CA SER A 139 -8.51 0.91 -3.64
C SER A 139 -9.93 0.73 -4.13
N VAL A 140 -10.78 1.69 -3.84
CA VAL A 140 -12.19 1.72 -4.26
C VAL A 140 -12.42 2.99 -5.05
N ASP A 141 -12.89 2.86 -6.29
CA ASP A 141 -13.29 3.97 -7.15
C ASP A 141 -14.82 4.08 -7.14
N VAL A 142 -15.32 5.09 -6.44
CA VAL A 142 -16.76 5.41 -6.35
C VAL A 142 -17.18 6.29 -7.52
N MET A 143 -18.47 6.58 -7.64
CA MET A 143 -18.98 7.51 -8.66
C MET A 143 -18.26 8.87 -8.56
N PRO A 144 -17.87 9.48 -9.71
CA PRO A 144 -17.13 10.75 -9.73
C PRO A 144 -17.84 11.86 -8.95
N GLY A 145 -17.07 12.62 -8.13
CA GLY A 145 -17.57 13.71 -7.30
C GLY A 145 -18.04 13.29 -5.91
N TYR A 146 -17.97 12.00 -5.55
CA TYR A 146 -18.61 11.51 -4.32
C TYR A 146 -17.69 10.85 -3.31
N ALA A 147 -16.36 10.79 -3.56
CA ALA A 147 -15.41 10.25 -2.57
C ALA A 147 -15.40 11.07 -1.27
N LYS A 148 -15.30 12.40 -1.36
CA LYS A 148 -15.35 13.29 -0.19
C LYS A 148 -16.70 13.20 0.55
N ARG A 149 -17.81 13.14 -0.21
CA ARG A 149 -19.15 13.03 0.40
C ARG A 149 -19.31 11.73 1.16
N THR A 150 -18.90 10.61 0.58
CA THR A 150 -18.90 9.29 1.23
C THR A 150 -18.11 9.32 2.54
N LEU A 151 -16.88 9.87 2.51
CA LEU A 151 -16.03 9.96 3.70
C LEU A 151 -16.57 10.92 4.76
N ALA A 152 -17.27 11.99 4.35
CA ALA A 152 -17.93 12.90 5.29
C ALA A 152 -19.07 12.18 6.04
N LEU A 153 -19.91 11.43 5.33
CA LEU A 153 -20.97 10.60 5.92
C LEU A 153 -20.39 9.54 6.88
N CYS A 154 -19.31 8.86 6.48
CA CYS A 154 -18.63 7.91 7.35
C CYS A 154 -18.16 8.57 8.66
N LYS A 155 -17.55 9.76 8.56
CA LYS A 155 -17.06 10.51 9.72
C LYS A 155 -18.21 10.95 10.64
N GLU A 156 -19.32 11.41 10.09
CA GLU A 156 -20.53 11.76 10.84
C GLU A 156 -21.10 10.55 11.58
N ALA A 157 -21.00 9.35 10.98
CA ALA A 157 -21.39 8.08 11.59
C ALA A 157 -20.34 7.48 12.53
N GLY A 158 -19.21 8.18 12.77
CA GLY A 158 -18.16 7.75 13.71
C GLY A 158 -17.04 6.89 13.08
N VAL A 159 -17.04 6.68 11.77
CA VAL A 159 -15.97 5.93 11.07
C VAL A 159 -15.00 6.90 10.41
N THR A 160 -13.77 6.97 10.93
CA THR A 160 -12.70 7.80 10.37
C THR A 160 -11.83 6.98 9.42
N MET A 161 -11.70 7.46 8.18
CA MET A 161 -10.91 6.84 7.13
C MET A 161 -9.83 7.78 6.58
N THR A 162 -8.95 7.26 5.72
CA THR A 162 -7.98 8.09 4.99
C THR A 162 -8.73 9.11 4.12
N GLY A 163 -8.29 10.37 4.13
CA GLY A 163 -8.94 11.43 3.36
C GLY A 163 -8.92 11.19 1.85
N ALA A 164 -9.96 11.67 1.16
CA ALA A 164 -10.02 11.62 -0.30
C ALA A 164 -8.83 12.35 -0.93
N GLY A 165 -8.35 11.83 -2.06
CA GLY A 165 -7.19 12.39 -2.76
C GLY A 165 -5.83 11.91 -2.22
N ALA A 166 -5.77 11.16 -1.12
CA ALA A 166 -4.51 10.68 -0.54
C ALA A 166 -3.68 9.78 -1.48
N THR A 167 -4.28 9.23 -2.52
CA THR A 167 -3.64 8.41 -3.56
C THR A 167 -3.11 9.22 -4.75
N PHE A 168 -3.36 10.53 -4.76
CA PHE A 168 -3.00 11.42 -5.87
C PHE A 168 -1.94 12.44 -5.47
N PRO A 169 -1.11 12.91 -6.43
CA PRO A 169 -0.18 13.99 -6.19
C PRO A 169 -0.87 15.24 -5.63
N TYR A 170 -0.22 15.87 -4.65
CA TYR A 170 -0.74 17.05 -3.94
C TYR A 170 -2.10 16.85 -3.23
N GLY A 171 -2.51 15.59 -3.00
CA GLY A 171 -3.79 15.29 -2.36
C GLY A 171 -5.02 15.67 -3.21
N LYS A 172 -4.85 15.80 -4.52
CA LYS A 172 -5.92 16.22 -5.44
C LYS A 172 -6.29 15.10 -6.38
N ASP A 173 -7.44 14.47 -6.12
CA ASP A 173 -8.11 13.59 -7.06
C ASP A 173 -8.96 14.44 -8.01
N PRO A 174 -8.65 14.49 -9.32
CA PRO A 174 -9.41 15.30 -10.27
C PRO A 174 -10.87 14.88 -10.43
N GLN A 175 -11.19 13.61 -10.16
CA GLN A 175 -12.52 13.06 -10.30
C GLN A 175 -13.26 12.98 -8.95
N ASP A 176 -12.57 13.19 -7.82
CA ASP A 176 -13.12 12.97 -6.48
C ASP A 176 -13.81 11.61 -6.37
N SER A 177 -13.14 10.55 -6.80
CA SER A 177 -13.68 9.20 -6.94
C SER A 177 -12.93 8.14 -6.15
N ASN A 178 -11.65 8.36 -5.82
CA ASN A 178 -10.83 7.31 -5.21
C ASN A 178 -10.84 7.38 -3.68
N ILE A 179 -11.12 6.23 -3.07
CA ILE A 179 -11.06 6.01 -1.61
C ILE A 179 -10.08 4.88 -1.33
N ARG A 180 -9.12 5.11 -0.43
CA ARG A 180 -8.18 4.12 0.04
C ARG A 180 -8.61 3.58 1.40
N ILE A 181 -8.92 2.29 1.47
CA ILE A 181 -9.21 1.58 2.71
C ILE A 181 -7.94 0.92 3.24
N ALA A 182 -7.63 1.13 4.53
CA ALA A 182 -6.46 0.59 5.21
C ALA A 182 -6.90 -0.34 6.36
N PRO A 183 -7.13 -1.63 6.13
CA PRO A 183 -7.76 -2.53 7.11
C PRO A 183 -6.78 -3.06 8.18
N SER A 184 -5.50 -2.76 8.09
CA SER A 184 -4.46 -3.44 8.87
C SER A 184 -4.52 -3.21 10.38
N LEU A 185 -5.02 -2.05 10.87
CA LEU A 185 -4.98 -1.69 12.28
C LEU A 185 -6.15 -2.29 13.11
N PRO A 186 -7.44 -2.09 12.75
CA PRO A 186 -8.55 -2.53 13.61
C PRO A 186 -8.63 -4.06 13.73
N PRO A 187 -9.21 -4.62 14.80
CA PRO A 187 -9.60 -6.01 14.82
C PRO A 187 -10.72 -6.30 13.81
N VAL A 188 -10.89 -7.57 13.44
CA VAL A 188 -11.83 -7.98 12.38
C VAL A 188 -13.26 -7.55 12.72
N GLU A 189 -13.71 -7.75 13.96
CA GLU A 189 -15.07 -7.44 14.41
C GLU A 189 -15.40 -5.93 14.36
N GLU A 190 -14.39 -5.08 14.59
CA GLU A 190 -14.53 -3.62 14.45
C GLU A 190 -14.55 -3.23 12.97
N LEU A 191 -13.71 -3.87 12.17
CA LEU A 191 -13.62 -3.63 10.75
C LEU A 191 -14.92 -4.02 10.01
N GLU A 192 -15.55 -5.14 10.37
CA GLU A 192 -16.84 -5.57 9.82
C GLU A 192 -17.91 -4.50 10.07
N LYS A 193 -18.01 -3.97 11.29
CA LYS A 193 -18.93 -2.87 11.62
C LYS A 193 -18.62 -1.58 10.86
N ALA A 194 -17.34 -1.25 10.74
CA ALA A 194 -16.92 -0.07 9.99
C ALA A 194 -17.27 -0.20 8.50
N MET A 195 -17.17 -1.41 7.94
CA MET A 195 -17.55 -1.67 6.55
C MET A 195 -19.06 -1.67 6.33
N GLU A 196 -19.87 -2.13 7.29
CA GLU A 196 -21.33 -1.96 7.24
C GLU A 196 -21.69 -0.47 7.13
N VAL A 197 -21.11 0.38 7.99
CA VAL A 197 -21.31 1.83 7.93
C VAL A 197 -20.82 2.42 6.62
N PHE A 198 -19.63 2.03 6.16
CA PHE A 198 -19.06 2.50 4.88
C PHE A 198 -19.99 2.18 3.71
N CYS A 199 -20.48 0.94 3.60
CA CYS A 199 -21.39 0.54 2.53
C CYS A 199 -22.71 1.31 2.54
N VAL A 200 -23.26 1.61 3.72
CA VAL A 200 -24.45 2.47 3.84
C VAL A 200 -24.15 3.89 3.37
N CYS A 201 -23.05 4.48 3.84
CA CYS A 201 -22.65 5.84 3.47
C CYS A 201 -22.38 5.97 1.96
N LEU A 202 -21.75 4.97 1.35
CA LEU A 202 -21.49 4.94 -0.09
C LEU A 202 -22.81 4.88 -0.88
N ARG A 203 -23.76 4.03 -0.47
CA ARG A 203 -25.10 3.97 -1.10
C ARG A 203 -25.87 5.29 -0.93
N MET A 204 -25.77 5.94 0.24
CA MET A 204 -26.40 7.25 0.46
C MET A 204 -25.81 8.32 -0.46
N ALA A 205 -24.48 8.38 -0.57
CA ALA A 205 -23.80 9.33 -1.47
C ALA A 205 -24.19 9.10 -2.94
N ALA A 206 -24.27 7.84 -3.38
CA ALA A 206 -24.70 7.49 -4.73
C ALA A 206 -26.17 7.87 -4.99
N LEU A 207 -27.05 7.66 -4.02
CA LEU A 207 -28.46 8.07 -4.12
C LEU A 207 -28.61 9.61 -4.17
N GLU A 208 -27.85 10.35 -3.38
CA GLU A 208 -27.82 11.81 -3.43
C GLU A 208 -27.44 12.32 -4.83
N GLN A 209 -26.54 11.64 -5.53
CA GLN A 209 -26.17 11.97 -6.91
C GLN A 209 -27.31 11.71 -7.89
N LEU A 210 -27.84 10.49 -7.86
CA LEU A 210 -28.89 10.08 -8.79
C LEU A 210 -30.19 10.88 -8.65
N LEU A 211 -30.43 11.48 -7.49
CA LEU A 211 -31.58 12.36 -7.26
C LEU A 211 -31.34 13.81 -7.71
N GLN A 212 -30.10 14.19 -8.06
CA GLN A 212 -29.78 15.51 -8.59
C GLN A 212 -29.73 15.56 -10.11
N GLU A 213 -29.71 14.40 -10.76
CA GLU A 213 -29.86 14.24 -12.22
C GLU A 213 -31.35 14.23 -12.64
#